data_c17f75c4098c5ba8714f2d7e5cf36f21
#
_entry.id   c17f75c4098c5ba8714f2d7e5cf36f21
#
_cell.length_a   1.000
_cell.length_b   1.000
_cell.length_c   1.000
_cell.angle_alpha   90.00
_cell.angle_beta   90.00
_cell.angle_gamma   90.00
#
_symmetry.space_group_name_H-M   'P 1'
#
loop_
_entity.id
_entity.type
_entity.pdbx_description
1 polymer ?
#
loop_
_entity_poly.entity_id
_entity_poly.type
_entity_poly.pdbx_seq_one_letter_code
_entity_poly.pdbx_strand_id
1 'polypeptide(L)'
;MKPAVLDYPKSNNLGDYVQTIAAKMLLSEDPISIDREKLNSYSGPSACLIMNGWFMENPKNWPPSLQITPLFVSFHINPTVAKQMTSPVSIAYMKRYEPIGCRDQYTTELLIRKGIKAYFSGCLTLTLNRENLSLIHI
;
A
#
# COMPACT_ATOMS: atom_id res chain seq x y z
N MET A 1 6.84 -6.77 16.12
CA MET A 1 5.95 -6.29 15.05
C MET A 1 5.87 -7.34 13.96
N LYS A 2 4.68 -7.69 13.54
CA LYS A 2 4.45 -8.71 12.51
C LYS A 2 4.54 -8.12 11.11
N PRO A 3 5.19 -8.80 10.13
CA PRO A 3 5.08 -8.37 8.74
C PRO A 3 3.64 -8.58 8.25
N ALA A 4 3.19 -7.66 7.40
CA ALA A 4 1.82 -7.71 6.87
C ALA A 4 1.79 -7.31 5.39
N VAL A 5 0.82 -7.85 4.68
CA VAL A 5 0.51 -7.49 3.30
C VAL A 5 -0.96 -7.13 3.17
N LEU A 6 -1.28 -6.37 2.13
CA LEU A 6 -2.67 -6.01 1.84
C LEU A 6 -3.44 -7.21 1.30
N ASP A 7 -4.71 -7.28 1.64
CA ASP A 7 -5.66 -8.24 1.12
C ASP A 7 -6.84 -7.49 0.50
N TYR A 8 -7.49 -8.13 -0.45
CA TYR A 8 -8.57 -7.55 -1.25
C TYR A 8 -9.73 -8.53 -1.38
N PRO A 9 -10.42 -8.88 -0.26
CA PRO A 9 -11.40 -9.98 -0.26
C PRO A 9 -12.57 -9.78 -1.22
N LYS A 10 -12.88 -8.52 -1.57
CA LYS A 10 -14.00 -8.18 -2.46
C LYS A 10 -13.55 -7.75 -3.85
N SER A 11 -12.25 -7.81 -4.16
CA SER A 11 -11.75 -7.39 -5.46
C SER A 11 -11.90 -8.49 -6.49
N ASN A 12 -12.38 -8.11 -7.68
CA ASN A 12 -12.37 -8.95 -8.87
C ASN A 12 -11.18 -8.64 -9.79
N ASN A 13 -10.31 -7.72 -9.37
CA ASN A 13 -9.16 -7.31 -10.16
C ASN A 13 -7.96 -8.20 -9.85
N LEU A 14 -7.54 -8.99 -10.84
CA LEU A 14 -6.37 -9.85 -10.72
C LEU A 14 -5.11 -9.05 -10.37
N GLY A 15 -5.01 -7.80 -10.83
CA GLY A 15 -3.88 -6.93 -10.53
C GLY A 15 -3.69 -6.68 -9.04
N ASP A 16 -4.76 -6.60 -8.26
CA ASP A 16 -4.67 -6.44 -6.80
C ASP A 16 -3.97 -7.65 -6.17
N TYR A 17 -4.35 -8.86 -6.56
CA TYR A 17 -3.74 -10.08 -6.05
C TYR A 17 -2.27 -10.20 -6.45
N VAL A 18 -1.92 -9.80 -7.66
CA VAL A 18 -0.53 -9.81 -8.12
C VAL A 18 0.32 -8.83 -7.30
N GLN A 19 -0.22 -7.68 -6.90
CA GLN A 19 0.46 -6.75 -6.00
C GLN A 19 0.77 -7.40 -4.64
N THR A 20 -0.18 -8.12 -4.08
CA THR A 20 0.03 -8.82 -2.81
C THR A 20 1.08 -9.92 -2.94
N ILE A 21 1.05 -10.68 -4.03
CA ILE A 21 2.05 -11.72 -4.30
C ILE A 21 3.45 -11.10 -4.37
N ALA A 22 3.60 -9.99 -5.09
CA ALA A 22 4.88 -9.29 -5.18
C ALA A 22 5.39 -8.85 -3.81
N ALA A 23 4.51 -8.34 -2.95
CA ALA A 23 4.86 -7.95 -1.59
C ALA A 23 5.31 -9.16 -0.75
N LYS A 24 4.60 -10.27 -0.83
CA LYS A 24 4.96 -11.51 -0.11
C LYS A 24 6.35 -12.02 -0.48
N MET A 25 6.74 -11.90 -1.75
CA MET A 25 8.06 -12.35 -2.23
C MET A 25 9.23 -11.61 -1.59
N LEU A 26 9.00 -10.43 -1.04
CA LEU A 26 10.04 -9.64 -0.39
C LEU A 26 10.19 -9.97 1.10
N LEU A 27 9.32 -10.80 1.65
CA LEU A 27 9.29 -11.11 3.08
C LEU A 27 9.88 -12.48 3.34
N SER A 28 10.65 -12.59 4.42
CA SER A 28 11.26 -13.85 4.88
C SER A 28 10.36 -14.66 5.80
N GLU A 29 9.29 -14.06 6.31
CA GLU A 29 8.32 -14.69 7.20
C GLU A 29 6.94 -14.67 6.55
N ASP A 30 6.05 -15.58 6.98
CA ASP A 30 4.65 -15.56 6.56
C ASP A 30 3.97 -14.30 7.11
N PRO A 31 3.48 -13.41 6.25
CA PRO A 31 2.83 -12.19 6.70
C PRO A 31 1.37 -12.43 7.11
N ILE A 32 0.86 -11.57 7.98
CA ILE A 32 -0.58 -11.45 8.18
C ILE A 32 -1.18 -10.66 7.03
N SER A 33 -2.45 -10.93 6.72
CA SER A 33 -3.20 -10.24 5.67
C SER A 33 -4.13 -9.21 6.29
N ILE A 34 -4.11 -7.98 5.77
CA ILE A 34 -4.95 -6.89 6.25
C ILE A 34 -5.76 -6.34 5.08
N ASP A 35 -7.09 -6.30 5.23
CA ASP A 35 -8.00 -5.79 4.20
C ASP A 35 -7.72 -4.30 3.96
N ARG A 36 -7.39 -3.94 2.70
CA ARG A 36 -7.16 -2.54 2.28
C ARG A 36 -8.32 -1.63 2.63
N GLU A 37 -9.55 -2.13 2.60
CA GLU A 37 -10.74 -1.32 2.88
C GLU A 37 -11.14 -1.31 4.37
N LYS A 38 -10.29 -1.84 5.25
CA LYS A 38 -10.51 -1.86 6.71
C LYS A 38 -9.29 -1.41 7.51
N LEU A 39 -8.45 -0.57 6.93
CA LEU A 39 -7.19 -0.16 7.55
C LEU A 39 -7.39 0.63 8.84
N ASN A 40 -8.37 1.54 8.86
CA ASN A 40 -8.62 2.40 10.03
C ASN A 40 -9.23 1.65 11.21
N SER A 41 -9.90 0.53 10.97
CA SER A 41 -10.52 -0.29 12.01
C SER A 41 -9.69 -1.49 12.45
N TYR A 42 -8.49 -1.64 11.90
CA TYR A 42 -7.61 -2.75 12.27
C TYR A 42 -7.22 -2.68 13.75
N SER A 43 -7.49 -3.77 14.47
CA SER A 43 -7.21 -3.89 15.91
C SER A 43 -6.41 -5.14 16.29
N GLY A 44 -5.82 -5.80 15.29
CA GLY A 44 -4.99 -6.97 15.50
C GLY A 44 -3.60 -6.65 16.08
N PRO A 45 -2.66 -7.61 16.03
CA PRO A 45 -1.29 -7.36 16.49
C PRO A 45 -0.61 -6.21 15.76
N SER A 46 0.33 -5.53 16.42
CA SER A 46 1.15 -4.50 15.76
C SER A 46 1.80 -5.07 14.51
N ALA A 47 1.63 -4.38 13.39
CA ALA A 47 2.02 -4.87 12.08
C ALA A 47 2.82 -3.84 11.29
N CYS A 48 3.83 -4.29 10.58
CA CYS A 48 4.52 -3.52 9.55
C CYS A 48 3.94 -3.90 8.19
N LEU A 49 3.17 -2.99 7.60
CA LEU A 49 2.39 -3.26 6.40
C LEU A 49 3.05 -2.67 5.16
N ILE A 50 3.30 -3.51 4.16
CA ILE A 50 3.72 -3.02 2.84
C ILE A 50 2.52 -2.37 2.16
N MET A 51 2.63 -1.07 1.93
CA MET A 51 1.57 -0.25 1.33
C MET A 51 1.85 -0.06 -0.15
N ASN A 52 1.51 -1.06 -0.93
CA ASN A 52 1.67 -1.04 -2.38
C ASN A 52 0.31 -1.17 -3.08
N GLY A 53 0.25 -0.78 -4.33
CA GLY A 53 -0.95 -0.91 -5.15
C GLY A 53 -1.89 0.29 -5.06
N TRP A 54 -3.13 0.05 -5.43
CA TRP A 54 -4.14 1.08 -5.68
C TRP A 54 -4.92 1.44 -4.41
N PHE A 55 -5.01 2.73 -4.10
CA PHE A 55 -5.71 3.27 -2.93
C PHE A 55 -6.69 4.35 -3.38
N MET A 56 -7.96 4.30 -3.07
CA MET A 56 -8.65 3.14 -2.53
C MET A 56 -10.13 3.29 -2.92
N GLU A 57 -10.99 2.31 -2.63
CA GLU A 57 -12.41 2.40 -2.95
C GLU A 57 -13.14 3.39 -2.04
N ASN A 58 -12.94 3.26 -0.72
CA ASN A 58 -13.60 4.12 0.27
C ASN A 58 -12.58 4.85 1.15
N PRO A 59 -12.29 6.13 0.83
CA PRO A 59 -11.31 6.90 1.58
C PRO A 59 -11.71 7.23 3.03
N LYS A 60 -12.93 6.92 3.44
CA LYS A 60 -13.34 6.99 4.86
C LYS A 60 -12.60 5.96 5.72
N ASN A 61 -12.05 4.91 5.10
CA ASN A 61 -11.25 3.89 5.78
C ASN A 61 -9.77 4.26 5.88
N TRP A 62 -9.42 5.49 5.61
CA TRP A 62 -8.08 6.06 5.67
C TRP A 62 -8.03 7.22 6.67
N PRO A 63 -6.96 7.48 7.41
CA PRO A 63 -5.71 6.73 7.44
C PRO A 63 -5.77 5.45 8.29
N PRO A 64 -4.76 4.57 8.17
CA PRO A 64 -4.69 3.34 8.96
C PRO A 64 -4.65 3.55 10.47
N SER A 65 -5.06 2.52 11.22
CA SER A 65 -5.00 2.53 12.68
C SER A 65 -3.56 2.61 13.19
N LEU A 66 -3.38 3.01 14.46
CA LEU A 66 -2.06 3.13 15.08
C LEU A 66 -1.35 1.78 15.26
N GLN A 67 -2.07 0.66 15.13
CA GLN A 67 -1.47 -0.67 15.17
C GLN A 67 -0.68 -1.00 13.91
N ILE A 68 -0.85 -0.22 12.84
CA ILE A 68 -0.17 -0.40 11.57
C ILE A 68 0.96 0.62 11.42
N THR A 69 2.18 0.11 11.18
CA THR A 69 3.31 0.93 10.74
C THR A 69 3.47 0.69 9.23
N PRO A 70 3.21 1.69 8.39
CA PRO A 70 3.27 1.50 6.94
C PRO A 70 4.69 1.59 6.40
N LEU A 71 4.97 0.80 5.38
CA LEU A 71 6.11 0.98 4.50
C LEU A 71 5.56 1.29 3.11
N PHE A 72 5.68 2.52 2.68
CA PHE A 72 5.16 2.97 1.39
C PHE A 72 6.14 2.65 0.27
N VAL A 73 5.74 1.74 -0.60
CA VAL A 73 6.46 1.41 -1.84
C VAL A 73 5.43 1.02 -2.89
N SER A 74 5.60 1.47 -4.12
CA SER A 74 4.64 1.23 -5.21
C SER A 74 3.22 1.69 -4.86
N PHE A 75 3.11 2.75 -4.07
CA PHE A 75 1.84 3.32 -3.62
C PHE A 75 1.19 4.13 -4.74
N HIS A 76 -0.10 3.93 -4.96
CA HIS A 76 -0.86 4.66 -5.96
C HIS A 76 -2.15 5.19 -5.38
N ILE A 77 -2.40 6.49 -5.56
CA ILE A 77 -3.66 7.13 -5.18
C ILE A 77 -4.59 7.14 -6.39
N ASN A 78 -5.78 6.54 -6.22
CA ASN A 78 -6.85 6.63 -7.20
C ASN A 78 -7.23 8.10 -7.43
N PRO A 79 -7.13 8.62 -8.67
CA PRO A 79 -7.45 10.02 -8.94
C PRO A 79 -8.84 10.46 -8.49
N THR A 80 -9.82 9.57 -8.50
CA THR A 80 -11.20 9.89 -8.10
C THR A 80 -11.33 10.20 -6.62
N VAL A 81 -10.39 9.78 -5.79
CA VAL A 81 -10.37 10.04 -4.34
C VAL A 81 -9.15 10.87 -3.91
N ALA A 82 -8.46 11.48 -4.87
CA ALA A 82 -7.23 12.22 -4.61
C ALA A 82 -7.44 13.33 -3.57
N LYS A 83 -8.58 14.03 -3.61
CA LYS A 83 -8.89 15.09 -2.68
C LYS A 83 -8.98 14.58 -1.24
N GLN A 84 -9.69 13.47 -1.02
CA GLN A 84 -9.84 12.86 0.30
C GLN A 84 -8.53 12.25 0.78
N MET A 85 -7.79 11.59 -0.11
CA MET A 85 -6.50 10.97 0.20
C MET A 85 -5.39 12.00 0.48
N THR A 86 -5.60 13.26 0.13
CA THR A 86 -4.68 14.36 0.44
C THR A 86 -5.32 15.41 1.36
N SER A 87 -6.25 15.00 2.20
CA SER A 87 -6.80 15.84 3.27
C SER A 87 -5.70 16.19 4.31
N PRO A 88 -5.90 17.22 5.13
CA PRO A 88 -4.90 17.59 6.15
C PRO A 88 -4.51 16.42 7.06
N VAL A 89 -5.47 15.58 7.46
CA VAL A 89 -5.21 14.40 8.31
C VAL A 89 -4.35 13.38 7.56
N SER A 90 -4.69 13.11 6.30
CA SER A 90 -3.93 12.18 5.45
C SER A 90 -2.50 12.67 5.21
N ILE A 91 -2.34 13.95 4.91
CA ILE A 91 -1.00 14.55 4.71
C ILE A 91 -0.16 14.42 5.98
N ALA A 92 -0.71 14.75 7.15
CA ALA A 92 0.00 14.61 8.41
C ALA A 92 0.42 13.16 8.68
N TYR A 93 -0.46 12.22 8.38
CA TYR A 93 -0.17 10.79 8.51
C TYR A 93 0.99 10.38 7.59
N MET A 94 0.92 10.71 6.30
CA MET A 94 1.95 10.34 5.35
C MET A 94 3.30 10.98 5.64
N LYS A 95 3.31 12.23 6.12
CA LYS A 95 4.56 12.90 6.52
C LYS A 95 5.30 12.19 7.64
N ARG A 96 4.58 11.52 8.54
CA ARG A 96 5.20 10.74 9.63
C ARG A 96 5.99 9.55 9.11
N TYR A 97 5.68 9.06 7.91
CA TYR A 97 6.25 7.85 7.34
C TYR A 97 6.95 8.09 6.01
N GLU A 98 7.25 9.34 5.67
CA GLU A 98 8.01 9.67 4.47
C GLU A 98 9.46 9.14 4.56
N PRO A 99 10.10 8.81 3.43
CA PRO A 99 9.65 9.08 2.07
C PRO A 99 8.59 8.08 1.59
N ILE A 100 7.73 8.53 0.67
CA ILE A 100 6.66 7.71 0.10
C ILE A 100 7.11 7.24 -1.30
N GLY A 101 7.30 5.94 -1.45
CA GLY A 101 7.57 5.32 -2.75
C GLY A 101 6.28 5.16 -3.55
N CYS A 102 6.21 5.75 -4.73
CA CYS A 102 5.01 5.81 -5.55
C CYS A 102 5.15 4.97 -6.81
N ARG A 103 4.03 4.31 -7.18
CA ARG A 103 3.97 3.44 -8.35
C ARG A 103 4.06 4.19 -9.68
N ASP A 104 3.60 5.45 -9.71
CA ASP A 104 3.46 6.23 -10.92
C ASP A 104 3.80 7.71 -10.68
N GLN A 105 3.99 8.43 -11.78
CA GLN A 105 4.36 9.85 -11.74
C GLN A 105 3.23 10.71 -11.19
N TYR A 106 1.97 10.38 -11.51
CA TYR A 106 0.82 11.15 -11.02
C TYR A 106 0.81 11.20 -9.48
N THR A 107 0.93 10.05 -8.82
CA THR A 107 0.93 9.98 -7.35
C THR A 107 2.16 10.69 -6.77
N THR A 108 3.33 10.49 -7.39
CA THR A 108 4.56 11.14 -6.95
C THR A 108 4.42 12.67 -6.97
N GLU A 109 3.97 13.23 -8.08
CA GLU A 109 3.80 14.68 -8.22
C GLU A 109 2.71 15.23 -7.31
N LEU A 110 1.60 14.48 -7.14
CA LEU A 110 0.52 14.87 -6.24
C LEU A 110 1.04 15.05 -4.81
N LEU A 111 1.79 14.07 -4.30
CA LEU A 111 2.32 14.11 -2.94
C LEU A 111 3.39 15.20 -2.76
N ILE A 112 4.27 15.37 -3.75
CA ILE A 112 5.29 16.44 -3.71
C ILE A 112 4.61 17.82 -3.66
N ARG A 113 3.56 18.04 -4.45
CA ARG A 113 2.81 19.30 -4.42
C ARG A 113 2.15 19.56 -3.05
N LYS A 114 1.86 18.51 -2.30
CA LYS A 114 1.30 18.61 -0.94
C LYS A 114 2.36 18.72 0.15
N GLY A 115 3.64 18.83 -0.22
CA GLY A 115 4.74 19.02 0.72
C GLY A 115 5.25 17.73 1.36
N ILE A 116 4.94 16.58 0.78
CA ILE A 116 5.39 15.27 1.26
C ILE A 116 6.62 14.85 0.45
N LYS A 117 7.62 14.29 1.14
CA LYS A 117 8.77 13.69 0.46
C LYS A 117 8.35 12.39 -0.21
N ALA A 118 8.30 12.40 -1.54
CA ALA A 118 7.89 11.25 -2.33
C ALA A 118 8.85 11.04 -3.50
N TYR A 119 8.93 9.79 -3.96
CA TYR A 119 9.76 9.42 -5.09
C TYR A 119 9.08 8.36 -5.94
N PHE A 120 9.46 8.27 -7.19
CA PHE A 120 8.96 7.24 -8.09
C PHE A 120 9.71 5.93 -7.83
N SER A 121 9.02 4.93 -7.28
CA SER A 121 9.58 3.60 -6.99
C SER A 121 9.26 2.57 -8.08
N GLY A 122 8.32 2.88 -8.96
CA GLY A 122 7.78 1.93 -9.93
C GLY A 122 6.80 0.95 -9.29
N CYS A 123 6.23 0.08 -10.09
CA CYS A 123 5.29 -0.94 -9.65
C CYS A 123 6.05 -2.12 -9.04
N LEU A 124 5.61 -2.57 -7.86
CA LEU A 124 6.27 -3.68 -7.17
C LEU A 124 6.21 -4.99 -7.97
N THR A 125 5.21 -5.14 -8.85
CA THR A 125 5.08 -6.30 -9.72
C THR A 125 6.25 -6.45 -10.69
N LEU A 126 7.01 -5.38 -10.96
CA LEU A 126 8.22 -5.43 -11.79
C LEU A 126 9.35 -6.22 -11.13
N THR A 127 9.26 -6.48 -9.83
CA THR A 127 10.23 -7.31 -9.10
C THR A 127 9.96 -8.81 -9.28
N LEU A 128 8.79 -9.19 -9.80
CA LEU A 128 8.47 -10.58 -10.08
C LEU A 128 9.27 -11.07 -11.27
N ASN A 129 9.83 -12.27 -11.15
CA ASN A 129 10.53 -12.93 -12.24
C ASN A 129 9.97 -14.33 -12.45
N ARG A 130 10.41 -14.99 -13.52
CA ARG A 130 9.91 -16.31 -13.89
C ARG A 130 10.11 -17.35 -12.79
N GLU A 131 11.23 -17.30 -12.09
CA GLU A 131 11.54 -18.23 -11.00
C GLU A 131 10.59 -18.00 -9.82
N ASN A 132 10.37 -16.74 -9.44
CA ASN A 132 9.44 -16.40 -8.37
C ASN A 132 8.01 -16.84 -8.71
N LEU A 133 7.58 -16.66 -9.96
CA LEU A 133 6.24 -17.05 -10.41
C LEU A 133 6.02 -18.56 -10.38
N SER A 134 7.08 -19.36 -10.60
CA SER A 134 6.98 -20.82 -10.55
C SER A 134 6.72 -21.37 -9.16
N LEU A 135 7.02 -20.58 -8.11
CA LEU A 135 6.77 -20.95 -6.71
C LEU A 135 5.37 -20.57 -6.23
N ILE A 136 4.59 -19.88 -7.06
CA ILE A 136 3.25 -19.42 -6.71
C ILE A 136 2.23 -20.44 -7.20
N HIS A 137 1.55 -21.06 -6.26
CA HIS A 137 0.38 -21.90 -6.54
C HIS A 137 -0.85 -21.01 -6.56
N ILE A 138 -1.26 -20.68 -7.76
CA ILE A 138 -2.45 -19.86 -7.97
C ILE A 138 -3.66 -20.80 -8.10
#